data_b48b13edd772b6fa6d503f189b51bd4a
#
_entry.id   b48b13edd772b6fa6d503f189b51bd4a
#
_cell.length_a   1.000
_cell.length_b   1.000
_cell.length_c   1.000
_cell.angle_alpha   90.00
_cell.angle_beta   90.00
_cell.angle_gamma   90.00
#
_symmetry.space_group_name_H-M   'P 1'
#
loop_
_entity.id
_entity.type
_entity.pdbx_description
1 polymer ?
#
loop_
_entity_poly.entity_id
_entity_poly.type
_entity_poly.pdbx_seq_one_letter_code
_entity_poly.pdbx_strand_id
1 'polypeptide(L)'
;WSSDVCSSDLLIRDWKNAFQHSIPIQGNFTLFNYINITPSFQFTDRMYSNKVTRSWDNKLGKEVADTTYGFHNVYNWSLNLGLSTKLYGFYIPNRKIFGSKIIAVRHVITPTVSFSYSPNFGARRYGYWDSYQKTDAKGNVTLVDYSPYQDQLYGVPGKGKSGLLSWDVSNNVEMKVRSDKDSLGYKKVSIIDELGFAMSYNAAAEVRRWSDLTMRLRLKLTKSYTFSMNARFATYAWEVGSDGSIQQSNHTELHFGRMPRFQGFSQNISYTLSPEKIKKLFNREERDNPNDSHDDGEGVDTNIESNIDDTLEKGKHKA
;
A
#
# COMPACT_ATOMS: atom_id res chain seq x y z
N TRP A 1 10.78 -51.18 38.96
CA TRP A 1 10.90 -49.75 39.24
C TRP A 1 10.88 -49.03 37.92
N SER A 2 9.69 -48.50 37.60
CA SER A 2 9.56 -47.46 36.57
C SER A 2 10.43 -46.30 37.06
N SER A 3 11.48 -45.98 36.32
CA SER A 3 12.23 -44.76 36.56
C SER A 3 11.25 -43.61 36.35
N ASP A 4 10.91 -42.93 37.43
CA ASP A 4 10.19 -41.65 37.36
C ASP A 4 10.98 -40.72 36.47
N VAL A 5 10.54 -40.61 35.23
CA VAL A 5 10.96 -39.52 34.36
C VAL A 5 10.53 -38.27 35.10
N CYS A 6 11.53 -37.57 35.64
CA CYS A 6 11.31 -36.41 36.49
C CYS A 6 10.43 -35.43 35.69
N SER A 7 9.27 -35.09 36.19
CA SER A 7 8.31 -34.20 35.49
C SER A 7 8.90 -32.83 35.11
N SER A 8 10.03 -32.48 35.78
CA SER A 8 10.81 -31.26 35.44
C SER A 8 11.52 -31.35 34.09
N ASP A 9 11.96 -32.53 33.65
CA ASP A 9 12.64 -32.70 32.36
C ASP A 9 11.66 -32.57 31.20
N LEU A 10 10.41 -33.03 31.37
CA LEU A 10 9.33 -32.84 30.43
C LEU A 10 8.91 -31.36 30.30
N LEU A 11 8.89 -30.62 31.41
CA LEU A 11 8.51 -29.22 31.44
C LEU A 11 9.54 -28.31 30.73
N ILE A 12 10.83 -28.66 30.76
CA ILE A 12 11.89 -27.84 30.16
C ILE A 12 12.19 -28.27 28.73
N ARG A 13 12.15 -29.58 28.43
CA ARG A 13 12.50 -30.13 27.11
C ARG A 13 11.51 -29.79 26.03
N ASP A 14 10.22 -29.67 26.38
CA ASP A 14 9.15 -29.34 25.44
C ASP A 14 8.90 -27.82 25.30
N TRP A 15 9.63 -27.02 26.06
CA TRP A 15 9.54 -25.56 25.93
C TRP A 15 10.15 -25.08 24.62
N LYS A 16 9.34 -24.36 23.85
CA LYS A 16 9.82 -23.64 22.67
C LYS A 16 10.44 -22.33 23.11
N ASN A 17 11.74 -22.30 23.21
CA ASN A 17 12.48 -21.09 23.54
C ASN A 17 13.01 -20.46 22.27
N ALA A 18 12.73 -19.17 22.11
CA ALA A 18 13.19 -18.40 20.98
C ALA A 18 13.38 -16.93 21.34
N PHE A 19 14.34 -16.29 20.68
CA PHE A 19 14.54 -14.85 20.71
C PHE A 19 14.35 -14.28 19.31
N GLN A 20 13.73 -13.12 19.22
CA GLN A 20 13.64 -12.39 17.95
C GLN A 20 14.15 -10.97 18.15
N HIS A 21 15.08 -10.57 17.28
CA HIS A 21 15.51 -9.19 17.13
C HIS A 21 14.98 -8.62 15.84
N SER A 22 14.40 -7.44 15.91
CA SER A 22 13.91 -6.69 14.75
C SER A 22 14.58 -5.32 14.75
N ILE A 23 15.42 -5.08 13.75
CA ILE A 23 16.24 -3.88 13.65
C ILE A 23 15.81 -3.10 12.42
N PRO A 24 14.90 -2.11 12.59
CA PRO A 24 14.54 -1.18 11.54
C PRO A 24 15.58 -0.06 11.46
N ILE A 25 16.11 0.19 10.28
CA ILE A 25 16.98 1.33 9.98
C ILE A 25 16.26 2.16 8.93
N GLN A 26 15.95 3.42 9.26
CA GLN A 26 15.26 4.32 8.35
C GLN A 26 16.01 5.65 8.27
N GLY A 27 16.04 6.20 7.07
CA GLY A 27 16.56 7.53 6.80
C GLY A 27 15.52 8.37 6.09
N ASN A 28 15.62 9.70 6.26
CA ASN A 28 14.85 10.64 5.49
C ASN A 28 15.80 11.75 5.04
N PHE A 29 15.95 11.89 3.74
CA PHE A 29 16.85 12.85 3.11
C PHE A 29 16.07 13.67 2.09
N THR A 30 16.41 14.94 1.96
CA THR A 30 15.87 15.80 0.91
C THR A 30 17.00 16.14 -0.06
N LEU A 31 16.87 15.67 -1.28
CA LEU A 31 17.81 15.97 -2.36
C LEU A 31 17.35 17.19 -3.13
N PHE A 32 18.28 18.13 -3.40
CA PHE A 32 18.02 19.41 -4.11
C PHE A 32 16.87 20.22 -3.51
N ASN A 33 16.49 20.04 -2.25
CA ASN A 33 15.36 20.65 -1.55
C ASN A 33 13.97 20.28 -2.10
N TYR A 34 13.86 19.36 -3.06
CA TYR A 34 12.59 19.03 -3.72
C TYR A 34 12.26 17.55 -3.72
N ILE A 35 13.26 16.67 -3.69
CA ILE A 35 13.06 15.21 -3.76
C ILE A 35 13.30 14.63 -2.38
N ASN A 36 12.26 14.07 -1.77
CA ASN A 36 12.37 13.32 -0.54
C ASN A 36 12.76 11.87 -0.85
N ILE A 37 13.83 11.41 -0.20
CA ILE A 37 14.37 10.06 -0.32
C ILE A 37 14.23 9.39 1.04
N THR A 38 13.52 8.27 1.10
CA THR A 38 13.28 7.51 2.32
C THR A 38 13.80 6.07 2.18
N PRO A 39 15.12 5.85 2.34
CA PRO A 39 15.65 4.50 2.41
C PRO A 39 15.23 3.86 3.73
N SER A 40 14.90 2.58 3.68
CA SER A 40 14.69 1.76 4.87
C SER A 40 15.26 0.36 4.68
N PHE A 41 15.89 -0.14 5.72
CA PHE A 41 16.43 -1.48 5.80
C PHE A 41 15.84 -2.15 7.04
N GLN A 42 15.21 -3.29 6.84
CA GLN A 42 14.65 -4.10 7.91
C GLN A 42 15.45 -5.37 8.02
N PHE A 43 16.06 -5.59 9.18
CA PHE A 43 16.71 -6.84 9.53
C PHE A 43 15.93 -7.52 10.65
N THR A 44 15.66 -8.81 10.49
CA THR A 44 15.01 -9.63 11.52
C THR A 44 15.83 -10.88 11.72
N ASP A 45 16.21 -11.14 12.94
CA ASP A 45 16.96 -12.29 13.40
C ASP A 45 16.16 -13.09 14.40
N ARG A 46 16.12 -14.40 14.23
CA ARG A 46 15.40 -15.34 15.08
C ARG A 46 16.36 -16.44 15.53
N MET A 47 16.45 -16.61 16.82
CA MET A 47 17.29 -17.61 17.47
C MET A 47 16.42 -18.66 18.09
N TYR A 48 16.66 -19.92 17.71
CA TYR A 48 15.89 -21.07 18.18
C TYR A 48 16.79 -22.03 18.93
N SER A 49 16.25 -22.70 19.96
CA SER A 49 16.94 -23.73 20.75
C SER A 49 16.88 -25.12 20.11
N ASN A 50 16.05 -25.29 19.09
CA ASN A 50 15.95 -26.55 18.34
C ASN A 50 15.41 -26.32 16.93
N LYS A 51 15.55 -27.34 16.10
CA LYS A 51 14.92 -27.48 14.78
C LYS A 51 14.33 -28.88 14.63
N VAL A 52 13.32 -29.03 13.81
CA VAL A 52 12.63 -30.30 13.54
C VAL A 52 12.85 -30.70 12.09
N THR A 53 13.60 -31.75 11.86
CA THR A 53 13.74 -32.37 10.55
C THR A 53 12.65 -33.41 10.33
N ARG A 54 12.08 -33.46 9.12
CA ARG A 54 10.99 -34.36 8.78
C ARG A 54 11.39 -35.27 7.66
N SER A 55 10.99 -36.53 7.75
CA SER A 55 11.20 -37.57 6.74
C SER A 55 9.98 -38.46 6.62
N TRP A 56 9.89 -39.19 5.53
CA TRP A 56 8.83 -40.18 5.32
C TRP A 56 9.37 -41.59 5.56
N ASP A 57 8.79 -42.31 6.49
CA ASP A 57 9.10 -43.71 6.72
C ASP A 57 8.15 -44.59 5.87
N ASN A 58 8.70 -45.20 4.81
CA ASN A 58 7.95 -46.08 3.90
C ASN A 58 7.44 -47.34 4.59
N LYS A 59 8.08 -47.80 5.67
CA LYS A 59 7.66 -49.04 6.38
C LYS A 59 6.47 -48.73 7.28
N LEU A 60 6.46 -47.58 7.91
CA LEU A 60 5.38 -47.16 8.80
C LEU A 60 4.28 -46.39 8.08
N GLY A 61 4.50 -45.99 6.81
CA GLY A 61 3.56 -45.20 6.02
C GLY A 61 3.22 -43.84 6.63
N LYS A 62 4.15 -43.25 7.41
CA LYS A 62 3.92 -42.00 8.14
C LYS A 62 5.12 -41.06 8.11
N GLU A 63 4.85 -39.81 8.37
CA GLU A 63 5.87 -38.80 8.62
C GLU A 63 6.54 -39.05 9.98
N VAL A 64 7.87 -38.98 9.98
CA VAL A 64 8.71 -39.04 11.18
C VAL A 64 9.40 -37.71 11.35
N ALA A 65 9.31 -37.18 12.54
CA ALA A 65 9.94 -35.92 12.95
C ALA A 65 11.08 -36.22 13.92
N ASP A 66 12.26 -35.65 13.64
CA ASP A 66 13.42 -35.73 14.53
C ASP A 66 13.81 -34.32 14.99
N THR A 67 14.00 -34.15 16.30
CA THR A 67 14.28 -32.87 16.91
C THR A 67 15.78 -32.78 17.24
N THR A 68 16.47 -31.85 16.60
CA THR A 68 17.86 -31.53 16.88
C THR A 68 17.93 -30.31 17.78
N TYR A 69 18.47 -30.50 18.98
CA TYR A 69 18.71 -29.43 19.96
C TYR A 69 20.03 -28.72 19.67
N GLY A 70 20.04 -27.41 19.88
CA GLY A 70 21.21 -26.58 19.67
C GLY A 70 20.82 -25.16 19.32
N PHE A 71 21.82 -24.30 19.17
CA PHE A 71 21.61 -22.93 18.72
C PHE A 71 21.41 -22.89 17.20
N HIS A 72 20.26 -22.38 16.78
CA HIS A 72 19.91 -22.20 15.38
C HIS A 72 19.51 -20.76 15.12
N ASN A 73 20.10 -20.16 14.10
CA ASN A 73 19.85 -18.78 13.73
C ASN A 73 19.13 -18.72 12.36
N VAL A 74 18.04 -17.96 12.31
CA VAL A 74 17.22 -17.75 11.11
C VAL A 74 17.02 -16.26 10.92
N TYR A 75 17.68 -15.67 9.96
CA TYR A 75 17.57 -14.24 9.68
C TYR A 75 16.96 -13.96 8.31
N ASN A 76 16.36 -12.79 8.18
CA ASN A 76 15.96 -12.22 6.91
C ASN A 76 16.15 -10.71 6.92
N TRP A 77 16.23 -10.15 5.72
CA TRP A 77 16.31 -8.72 5.56
C TRP A 77 15.57 -8.26 4.30
N SER A 78 15.16 -7.02 4.31
CA SER A 78 14.59 -6.32 3.16
C SER A 78 15.11 -4.90 3.07
N LEU A 79 15.23 -4.42 1.84
CA LEU A 79 15.61 -3.05 1.52
C LEU A 79 14.43 -2.38 0.83
N ASN A 80 14.07 -1.18 1.28
CA ASN A 80 13.07 -0.35 0.61
C ASN A 80 13.66 1.04 0.36
N LEU A 81 13.30 1.62 -0.77
CA LEU A 81 13.69 2.98 -1.16
C LEU A 81 12.44 3.69 -1.67
N GLY A 82 12.02 4.73 -0.97
CA GLY A 82 10.96 5.63 -1.41
C GLY A 82 11.52 6.92 -1.96
N LEU A 83 10.97 7.39 -3.07
CA LEU A 83 11.27 8.69 -3.70
C LEU A 83 9.95 9.42 -3.89
N SER A 84 9.85 10.66 -3.42
CA SER A 84 8.66 11.47 -3.63
C SER A 84 9.02 12.93 -3.83
N THR A 85 8.21 13.63 -4.62
CA THR A 85 8.33 15.08 -4.79
C THR A 85 6.94 15.70 -4.96
N LYS A 86 6.87 17.01 -4.83
CA LYS A 86 5.64 17.78 -5.09
C LYS A 86 5.91 18.83 -6.14
N LEU A 87 5.13 18.76 -7.22
CA LEU A 87 5.15 19.73 -8.30
C LEU A 87 3.91 20.62 -8.20
N TYR A 88 4.13 21.92 -8.21
CA TYR A 88 3.06 22.91 -8.07
C TYR A 88 2.84 23.63 -9.38
N GLY A 89 1.62 23.57 -9.90
CA GLY A 89 1.13 24.37 -11.01
C GLY A 89 0.17 25.44 -10.50
N PHE A 90 0.41 26.69 -10.85
CA PHE A 90 -0.50 27.80 -10.58
C PHE A 90 -1.05 28.35 -11.89
N TYR A 91 -2.36 28.46 -11.95
CA TYR A 91 -3.06 28.97 -13.11
C TYR A 91 -4.04 30.07 -12.70
N ILE A 92 -3.97 31.21 -13.39
CA ILE A 92 -4.92 32.32 -13.23
C ILE A 92 -5.90 32.22 -14.39
N PRO A 93 -7.17 31.82 -14.14
CA PRO A 93 -8.17 31.67 -15.22
C PRO A 93 -8.46 32.99 -15.92
N ASN A 94 -8.73 32.88 -17.21
CA ASN A 94 -9.13 34.07 -17.99
C ASN A 94 -10.50 34.57 -17.51
N ARG A 95 -10.52 35.81 -17.00
CA ARG A 95 -11.73 36.44 -16.46
C ARG A 95 -12.87 36.56 -17.46
N LYS A 96 -12.58 36.61 -18.77
CA LYS A 96 -13.59 36.69 -19.82
C LYS A 96 -14.40 35.37 -19.94
N ILE A 97 -13.78 34.23 -19.62
CA ILE A 97 -14.39 32.91 -19.74
C ILE A 97 -15.00 32.46 -18.40
N PHE A 98 -14.26 32.64 -17.30
CA PHE A 98 -14.63 32.10 -15.96
C PHE A 98 -15.19 33.17 -15.02
N GLY A 99 -15.32 34.43 -15.49
CA GLY A 99 -15.79 35.52 -14.66
C GLY A 99 -14.75 35.97 -13.61
N SER A 100 -15.17 36.85 -12.70
CA SER A 100 -14.30 37.39 -11.64
C SER A 100 -14.32 36.57 -10.34
N LYS A 101 -15.09 35.48 -10.29
CA LYS A 101 -15.25 34.67 -9.08
C LYS A 101 -14.04 33.80 -8.77
N ILE A 102 -13.38 33.23 -9.79
CA ILE A 102 -12.21 32.37 -9.62
C ILE A 102 -10.96 33.25 -9.66
N ILE A 103 -10.19 33.27 -8.58
CA ILE A 103 -8.98 34.09 -8.43
C ILE A 103 -7.77 33.34 -8.99
N ALA A 104 -7.61 32.07 -8.58
CA ALA A 104 -6.50 31.21 -8.99
C ALA A 104 -6.87 29.74 -8.85
N VAL A 105 -6.21 28.89 -9.61
CA VAL A 105 -6.28 27.43 -9.50
C VAL A 105 -4.88 26.91 -9.19
N ARG A 106 -4.76 26.07 -8.18
CA ARG A 106 -3.55 25.35 -7.81
C ARG A 106 -3.69 23.87 -8.18
N HIS A 107 -2.77 23.35 -8.94
CA HIS A 107 -2.64 21.94 -9.22
C HIS A 107 -1.37 21.42 -8.54
N VAL A 108 -1.51 20.41 -7.70
CA VAL A 108 -0.39 19.75 -7.02
C VAL A 108 -0.30 18.34 -7.57
N ILE A 109 0.85 17.99 -8.13
CA ILE A 109 1.17 16.66 -8.61
C ILE A 109 2.20 16.09 -7.65
N THR A 110 1.90 14.93 -7.07
CA THR A 110 2.79 14.23 -6.15
C THR A 110 3.15 12.87 -6.75
N PRO A 111 4.22 12.78 -7.58
CA PRO A 111 4.76 11.50 -8.01
C PRO A 111 5.53 10.85 -6.85
N THR A 112 5.31 9.55 -6.69
CA THR A 112 6.02 8.70 -5.74
C THR A 112 6.51 7.47 -6.47
N VAL A 113 7.79 7.13 -6.28
CA VAL A 113 8.39 5.89 -6.78
C VAL A 113 8.92 5.14 -5.58
N SER A 114 8.63 3.85 -5.48
CA SER A 114 9.15 3.00 -4.43
C SER A 114 9.76 1.73 -5.01
N PHE A 115 10.89 1.35 -4.45
CA PHE A 115 11.57 0.10 -4.75
C PHE A 115 11.67 -0.72 -3.48
N SER A 116 11.33 -2.01 -3.56
CA SER A 116 11.45 -2.95 -2.46
C SER A 116 12.15 -4.22 -2.94
N TYR A 117 13.11 -4.68 -2.17
CA TYR A 117 13.89 -5.87 -2.48
C TYR A 117 14.06 -6.75 -1.25
N SER A 118 13.89 -8.07 -1.44
CA SER A 118 14.21 -9.10 -0.46
C SER A 118 14.78 -10.33 -1.17
N PRO A 119 15.89 -10.91 -0.68
CA PRO A 119 16.47 -12.13 -1.24
C PRO A 119 15.54 -13.33 -1.11
N ASN A 120 15.83 -14.38 -1.88
CA ASN A 120 15.15 -15.66 -1.73
C ASN A 120 15.71 -16.42 -0.51
N PHE A 121 15.05 -16.29 0.63
CA PHE A 121 15.42 -17.04 1.86
C PHE A 121 14.98 -18.52 1.80
N GLY A 122 14.22 -18.94 0.78
CA GLY A 122 13.94 -20.33 0.48
C GLY A 122 15.08 -21.06 -0.24
N ALA A 123 16.17 -20.35 -0.60
CA ALA A 123 17.33 -20.99 -1.25
C ALA A 123 18.04 -21.93 -0.28
N ARG A 124 18.50 -23.07 -0.77
CA ARG A 124 19.17 -24.14 0.02
C ARG A 124 20.34 -23.65 0.87
N ARG A 125 21.05 -22.61 0.43
CA ARG A 125 22.18 -22.02 1.17
C ARG A 125 21.83 -21.49 2.55
N TYR A 126 20.58 -21.15 2.81
CA TYR A 126 20.12 -20.68 4.12
C TYR A 126 19.72 -21.82 5.06
N GLY A 127 19.35 -22.99 4.53
CA GLY A 127 18.91 -24.13 5.34
C GLY A 127 17.57 -23.92 6.07
N TYR A 128 16.78 -22.93 5.63
CA TYR A 128 15.51 -22.61 6.26
C TYR A 128 14.34 -23.44 5.74
N TRP A 129 14.54 -24.04 4.57
CA TRP A 129 13.56 -24.88 3.89
C TRP A 129 14.21 -26.16 3.42
N ASP A 130 13.46 -27.25 3.52
CA ASP A 130 13.86 -28.58 3.11
C ASP A 130 12.65 -29.29 2.47
N SER A 131 12.87 -30.50 1.95
CA SER A 131 11.81 -31.31 1.35
C SER A 131 12.10 -32.79 1.54
N TYR A 132 11.03 -33.59 1.67
CA TYR A 132 11.11 -35.05 1.68
C TYR A 132 10.14 -35.66 0.66
N GLN A 133 10.44 -36.88 0.22
CA GLN A 133 9.58 -37.65 -0.66
C GLN A 133 8.59 -38.44 0.16
N LYS A 134 7.28 -38.23 -0.09
CA LYS A 134 6.18 -38.97 0.49
C LYS A 134 5.63 -39.92 -0.55
N THR A 135 5.51 -41.20 -0.19
CA THR A 135 4.88 -42.23 -1.02
C THR A 135 3.47 -42.52 -0.49
N ASP A 136 2.47 -42.43 -1.34
CA ASP A 136 1.08 -42.78 -0.99
C ASP A 136 0.83 -44.30 -1.01
N ALA A 137 -0.33 -44.75 -0.57
CA ALA A 137 -0.74 -46.14 -0.57
C ALA A 137 -0.85 -46.77 -1.99
N LYS A 138 -0.87 -45.94 -3.05
CA LYS A 138 -0.90 -46.33 -4.46
C LYS A 138 0.48 -46.35 -5.11
N GLY A 139 1.54 -46.03 -4.36
CA GLY A 139 2.92 -45.97 -4.84
C GLY A 139 3.29 -44.67 -5.54
N ASN A 140 2.44 -43.65 -5.55
CA ASN A 140 2.80 -42.35 -6.12
C ASN A 140 3.71 -41.56 -5.16
N VAL A 141 4.78 -41.02 -5.72
CA VAL A 141 5.77 -40.23 -4.97
C VAL A 141 5.47 -38.76 -5.15
N THR A 142 5.28 -38.04 -4.03
CA THR A 142 5.10 -36.59 -3.99
C THR A 142 6.19 -35.95 -3.16
N LEU A 143 6.71 -34.79 -3.62
CA LEU A 143 7.67 -34.00 -2.86
C LEU A 143 6.91 -33.08 -1.92
N VAL A 144 7.19 -33.16 -0.63
CA VAL A 144 6.59 -32.31 0.42
C VAL A 144 7.63 -31.33 0.89
N ASP A 145 7.39 -30.07 0.66
CA ASP A 145 8.23 -28.99 1.17
C ASP A 145 7.85 -28.63 2.60
N TYR A 146 8.83 -28.46 3.46
CA TYR A 146 8.63 -28.05 4.83
C TYR A 146 9.74 -27.12 5.30
N SER A 147 9.58 -26.49 6.46
CA SER A 147 10.65 -25.80 7.14
C SER A 147 10.96 -26.50 8.47
N PRO A 148 12.24 -26.76 8.79
CA PRO A 148 12.65 -27.23 10.12
C PRO A 148 12.25 -26.29 11.27
N TYR A 149 11.86 -25.07 10.95
CA TYR A 149 11.48 -24.01 11.90
C TYR A 149 10.02 -23.61 11.83
N GLN A 150 9.16 -24.30 11.05
CA GLN A 150 7.75 -23.91 10.83
C GLN A 150 6.92 -23.93 12.11
N ASP A 151 7.25 -24.83 13.03
CA ASP A 151 6.53 -24.99 14.30
C ASP A 151 7.14 -24.17 15.45
N GLN A 152 8.13 -23.32 15.15
CA GLN A 152 8.78 -22.44 16.12
C GLN A 152 7.95 -21.16 16.35
N LEU A 153 8.21 -20.48 17.48
CA LEU A 153 7.42 -19.32 17.95
C LEU A 153 7.34 -18.17 16.93
N TYR A 154 8.41 -17.90 16.16
CA TYR A 154 8.48 -16.78 15.23
C TYR A 154 8.48 -17.22 13.76
N GLY A 155 8.30 -18.51 13.50
CA GLY A 155 8.25 -19.06 12.16
C GLY A 155 9.53 -18.89 11.34
N VAL A 156 9.37 -18.85 10.03
CA VAL A 156 10.48 -18.84 9.06
C VAL A 156 10.22 -17.83 7.97
N PRO A 157 11.27 -17.20 7.40
CA PRO A 157 11.10 -16.34 6.22
C PRO A 157 10.49 -17.10 5.04
N GLY A 158 9.63 -16.42 4.30
CA GLY A 158 8.99 -16.99 3.10
C GLY A 158 9.97 -17.36 2.00
N LYS A 159 9.58 -18.31 1.15
CA LYS A 159 10.29 -18.64 -0.08
C LYS A 159 10.10 -17.56 -1.13
N GLY A 160 11.06 -17.46 -2.04
CA GLY A 160 11.05 -16.57 -3.19
C GLY A 160 11.77 -15.24 -2.92
N LYS A 161 12.34 -14.70 -4.00
CA LYS A 161 12.88 -13.35 -4.01
C LYS A 161 11.73 -12.35 -4.23
N SER A 162 11.85 -11.15 -3.71
CA SER A 162 10.98 -10.02 -4.02
C SER A 162 11.80 -8.91 -4.64
N GLY A 163 11.27 -8.29 -5.69
CA GLY A 163 11.85 -7.13 -6.35
C GLY A 163 10.72 -6.35 -6.98
N LEU A 164 10.16 -5.39 -6.24
CA LEU A 164 8.99 -4.63 -6.65
C LEU A 164 9.38 -3.17 -6.84
N LEU A 165 9.13 -2.66 -8.04
CA LEU A 165 9.19 -1.23 -8.36
C LEU A 165 7.76 -0.74 -8.54
N SER A 166 7.34 0.23 -7.74
CA SER A 166 6.00 0.79 -7.80
C SER A 166 6.07 2.28 -8.04
N TRP A 167 5.14 2.80 -8.82
CA TRP A 167 4.95 4.23 -8.99
C TRP A 167 3.49 4.59 -8.80
N ASP A 168 3.33 5.73 -8.19
CA ASP A 168 2.04 6.34 -7.89
C ASP A 168 2.14 7.82 -8.24
N VAL A 169 1.14 8.34 -8.91
CA VAL A 169 1.05 9.77 -9.21
C VAL A 169 -0.29 10.25 -8.71
N SER A 170 -0.27 11.06 -7.67
CA SER A 170 -1.46 11.69 -7.10
C SER A 170 -1.56 13.15 -7.56
N ASN A 171 -2.74 13.54 -8.00
CA ASN A 171 -3.06 14.89 -8.44
C ASN A 171 -4.14 15.48 -7.53
N ASN A 172 -3.93 16.70 -7.07
CA ASN A 172 -4.89 17.48 -6.31
C ASN A 172 -5.13 18.82 -7.02
N VAL A 173 -6.38 19.23 -7.17
CA VAL A 173 -6.75 20.50 -7.82
C VAL A 173 -7.64 21.29 -6.90
N GLU A 174 -7.18 22.46 -6.52
CA GLU A 174 -7.88 23.41 -5.66
C GLU A 174 -8.05 24.75 -6.39
N MET A 175 -9.13 25.44 -6.08
CA MET A 175 -9.35 26.79 -6.57
C MET A 175 -9.57 27.78 -5.43
N LYS A 176 -9.09 29.00 -5.63
CA LYS A 176 -9.32 30.16 -4.78
C LYS A 176 -10.49 30.96 -5.38
N VAL A 177 -11.58 31.03 -4.64
CA VAL A 177 -12.84 31.68 -5.11
C VAL A 177 -13.09 32.91 -4.25
N ARG A 178 -13.47 34.02 -4.88
CA ARG A 178 -13.88 35.24 -4.15
C ARG A 178 -15.09 34.93 -3.28
N SER A 179 -15.06 35.36 -2.04
CA SER A 179 -16.13 35.20 -1.06
C SER A 179 -16.23 36.46 -0.23
N ASP A 180 -17.35 37.16 -0.31
CA ASP A 180 -17.61 38.37 0.47
C ASP A 180 -17.99 38.06 1.93
N LYS A 181 -18.19 36.76 2.24
CA LYS A 181 -18.53 36.28 3.60
C LYS A 181 -17.30 35.91 4.42
N ASP A 182 -16.13 35.72 3.79
CA ASP A 182 -14.89 35.38 4.46
C ASP A 182 -14.08 36.62 4.78
N SER A 183 -13.50 36.68 5.98
CA SER A 183 -12.68 37.81 6.47
C SER A 183 -11.48 38.12 5.55
N LEU A 184 -11.00 37.14 4.81
CA LEU A 184 -9.90 37.24 3.84
C LEU A 184 -10.37 37.64 2.45
N GLY A 185 -11.68 37.79 2.19
CA GLY A 185 -12.26 38.09 0.88
C GLY A 185 -12.20 36.91 -0.13
N TYR A 186 -11.75 35.73 0.28
CA TYR A 186 -11.70 34.56 -0.57
C TYR A 186 -11.83 33.24 0.21
N LYS A 187 -12.29 32.22 -0.48
CA LYS A 187 -12.43 30.84 0.03
C LYS A 187 -11.66 29.85 -0.83
N LYS A 188 -10.99 28.88 -0.22
CA LYS A 188 -10.37 27.72 -0.92
C LYS A 188 -11.43 26.64 -1.11
N VAL A 189 -11.53 26.11 -2.34
CA VAL A 189 -12.46 25.03 -2.69
C VAL A 189 -11.66 23.95 -3.40
N SER A 190 -11.72 22.71 -2.89
CA SER A 190 -11.18 21.55 -3.60
C SER A 190 -12.09 21.19 -4.76
N ILE A 191 -11.53 21.08 -5.98
CA ILE A 191 -12.22 20.58 -7.17
C ILE A 191 -12.04 19.08 -7.24
N ILE A 192 -10.76 18.65 -7.19
CA ILE A 192 -10.34 17.24 -7.17
C ILE A 192 -9.48 17.07 -5.94
N ASP A 193 -9.99 16.37 -4.95
CA ASP A 193 -9.26 16.11 -3.72
C ASP A 193 -8.13 15.10 -3.97
N GLU A 194 -8.38 14.10 -4.80
CA GLU A 194 -7.38 13.15 -5.28
C GLU A 194 -7.78 12.59 -6.65
N LEU A 195 -6.86 12.62 -7.61
CA LEU A 195 -6.88 11.79 -8.81
C LEU A 195 -5.54 11.07 -8.88
N GLY A 196 -5.54 9.80 -8.49
CA GLY A 196 -4.35 8.98 -8.38
C GLY A 196 -4.29 7.90 -9.46
N PHE A 197 -3.06 7.61 -9.93
CA PHE A 197 -2.75 6.48 -10.81
C PHE A 197 -1.60 5.70 -10.22
N ALA A 198 -1.77 4.38 -10.08
CA ALA A 198 -0.73 3.52 -9.53
C ALA A 198 -0.54 2.26 -10.37
N MET A 199 0.71 1.85 -10.50
CA MET A 199 1.13 0.65 -11.20
C MET A 199 2.43 0.14 -10.59
N SER A 200 2.71 -1.15 -10.71
CA SER A 200 3.96 -1.73 -10.22
C SER A 200 4.55 -2.72 -11.21
N TYR A 201 5.87 -2.90 -11.12
CA TYR A 201 6.64 -3.86 -11.87
C TYR A 201 7.34 -4.82 -10.92
N ASN A 202 7.04 -6.11 -11.02
CA ASN A 202 7.67 -7.16 -10.22
C ASN A 202 8.83 -7.78 -11.01
N ALA A 203 10.05 -7.34 -10.71
CA ALA A 203 11.27 -7.87 -11.35
C ALA A 203 11.56 -9.33 -10.96
N ALA A 204 10.96 -9.83 -9.89
CA ALA A 204 11.13 -11.20 -9.43
C ALA A 204 10.16 -12.20 -10.11
N ALA A 205 9.07 -11.72 -10.70
CA ALA A 205 8.13 -12.57 -11.43
C ALA A 205 8.74 -13.05 -12.75
N GLU A 206 8.48 -14.30 -13.12
CA GLU A 206 8.93 -14.88 -14.40
C GLU A 206 8.06 -14.39 -15.56
N VAL A 207 6.75 -14.32 -15.34
CA VAL A 207 5.77 -13.88 -16.33
C VAL A 207 4.89 -12.79 -15.76
N ARG A 208 4.27 -11.98 -16.61
CA ARG A 208 3.31 -10.94 -16.23
C ARG A 208 3.81 -10.03 -15.11
N ARG A 209 4.97 -9.41 -15.36
CA ARG A 209 5.71 -8.59 -14.38
C ARG A 209 5.00 -7.29 -13.99
N TRP A 210 4.12 -6.77 -14.83
CA TRP A 210 3.36 -5.55 -14.60
C TRP A 210 2.08 -5.83 -13.83
N SER A 211 1.73 -4.99 -12.87
CA SER A 211 0.40 -5.01 -12.25
C SER A 211 -0.64 -4.37 -13.17
N ASP A 212 -1.90 -4.54 -12.85
CA ASP A 212 -2.96 -3.73 -13.43
C ASP A 212 -2.77 -2.26 -13.04
N LEU A 213 -3.16 -1.36 -13.96
CA LEU A 213 -3.22 0.06 -13.67
C LEU A 213 -4.46 0.34 -12.81
N THR A 214 -4.27 0.98 -11.68
CA THR A 214 -5.34 1.42 -10.78
C THR A 214 -5.49 2.93 -10.84
N MET A 215 -6.73 3.39 -10.90
CA MET A 215 -7.10 4.81 -10.82
C MET A 215 -7.93 5.04 -9.57
N ARG A 216 -7.62 6.08 -8.83
CA ARG A 216 -8.37 6.54 -7.66
C ARG A 216 -8.85 7.96 -7.92
N LEU A 217 -10.14 8.18 -7.72
CA LEU A 217 -10.75 9.51 -7.78
C LEU A 217 -11.47 9.78 -6.47
N ARG A 218 -11.17 10.90 -5.84
CA ARG A 218 -11.88 11.41 -4.68
C ARG A 218 -12.28 12.87 -4.92
N LEU A 219 -13.58 13.10 -4.84
CA LEU A 219 -14.20 14.42 -4.99
C LEU A 219 -14.84 14.80 -3.65
N LYS A 220 -14.44 15.91 -3.09
CA LYS A 220 -15.03 16.48 -1.89
C LYS A 220 -16.03 17.56 -2.32
N LEU A 221 -17.25 17.13 -2.63
CA LEU A 221 -18.28 18.01 -3.20
C LEU A 221 -18.80 19.03 -2.18
N THR A 222 -18.85 18.65 -0.91
CA THR A 222 -19.16 19.54 0.21
C THR A 222 -18.37 19.14 1.45
N LYS A 223 -18.41 19.95 2.51
CA LYS A 223 -17.80 19.59 3.81
C LYS A 223 -18.32 18.22 4.34
N SER A 224 -19.54 17.82 3.97
CA SER A 224 -20.21 16.62 4.48
C SER A 224 -20.34 15.50 3.43
N TYR A 225 -20.04 15.76 2.17
CA TYR A 225 -20.28 14.82 1.09
C TYR A 225 -18.99 14.55 0.31
N THR A 226 -18.52 13.31 0.40
CA THR A 226 -17.34 12.84 -0.33
C THR A 226 -17.74 11.69 -1.24
N PHE A 227 -17.37 11.80 -2.51
CA PHE A 227 -17.46 10.75 -3.50
C PHE A 227 -16.09 10.17 -3.76
N SER A 228 -15.95 8.84 -3.70
CA SER A 228 -14.72 8.13 -4.01
C SER A 228 -14.99 7.04 -5.03
N MET A 229 -14.11 6.91 -6.02
CA MET A 229 -14.17 5.89 -7.06
C MET A 229 -12.78 5.28 -7.26
N ASN A 230 -12.73 3.95 -7.34
CA ASN A 230 -11.52 3.21 -7.71
C ASN A 230 -11.84 2.42 -8.98
N ALA A 231 -11.03 2.59 -10.01
CA ALA A 231 -11.15 1.85 -11.25
C ALA A 231 -9.88 1.02 -11.50
N ARG A 232 -10.04 -0.11 -12.16
CA ARG A 232 -8.96 -1.02 -12.53
C ARG A 232 -8.94 -1.23 -14.02
N PHE A 233 -7.72 -1.24 -14.58
CA PHE A 233 -7.48 -1.44 -16.00
C PHE A 233 -6.48 -2.57 -16.18
N ALA A 234 -6.86 -3.62 -16.92
CA ALA A 234 -5.99 -4.74 -17.22
C ALA A 234 -4.83 -4.30 -18.09
N THR A 235 -3.62 -4.62 -17.64
CA THR A 235 -2.40 -4.34 -18.38
C THR A 235 -2.13 -5.39 -19.45
N TYR A 236 -2.50 -6.64 -19.18
CA TYR A 236 -2.29 -7.77 -20.10
C TYR A 236 -3.54 -8.08 -20.93
N ALA A 237 -3.31 -8.40 -22.19
CA ALA A 237 -4.36 -8.84 -23.11
C ALA A 237 -4.95 -10.18 -22.67
N TRP A 238 -6.15 -10.48 -23.17
CA TRP A 238 -6.81 -11.76 -23.01
C TRP A 238 -6.72 -12.52 -24.32
N GLU A 239 -6.42 -13.80 -24.25
CA GLU A 239 -6.34 -14.70 -25.39
C GLU A 239 -7.08 -16.00 -25.12
N VAL A 240 -7.46 -16.68 -26.18
CA VAL A 240 -8.08 -18.01 -26.09
C VAL A 240 -6.97 -19.03 -26.05
N GLY A 241 -6.90 -19.81 -24.97
CA GLY A 241 -5.95 -20.92 -24.83
C GLY A 241 -6.22 -22.06 -25.81
N SER A 242 -5.28 -22.98 -25.92
CA SER A 242 -5.39 -24.17 -26.80
C SER A 242 -6.56 -25.09 -26.42
N ASP A 243 -7.04 -24.98 -25.19
CA ASP A 243 -8.19 -25.70 -24.63
C ASP A 243 -9.53 -24.96 -24.80
N GLY A 244 -9.52 -23.80 -25.49
CA GLY A 244 -10.69 -22.92 -25.64
C GLY A 244 -11.00 -22.04 -24.42
N SER A 245 -10.23 -22.13 -23.34
CA SER A 245 -10.40 -21.26 -22.18
C SER A 245 -9.90 -19.85 -22.46
N ILE A 246 -10.57 -18.84 -21.86
CA ILE A 246 -10.12 -17.45 -21.92
C ILE A 246 -9.12 -17.24 -20.80
N GLN A 247 -7.88 -16.97 -21.15
CA GLN A 247 -6.79 -16.73 -20.20
C GLN A 247 -6.07 -15.41 -20.47
N GLN A 248 -5.39 -14.91 -19.45
CA GLN A 248 -4.60 -13.70 -19.58
C GLN A 248 -3.28 -14.00 -20.28
N SER A 249 -3.01 -13.30 -21.37
CA SER A 249 -1.78 -13.39 -22.16
C SER A 249 -0.54 -12.93 -21.38
N ASN A 250 0.65 -13.29 -21.87
CA ASN A 250 1.90 -12.72 -21.38
C ASN A 250 2.26 -11.38 -22.07
N HIS A 251 1.47 -10.98 -23.07
CA HIS A 251 1.66 -9.72 -23.79
C HIS A 251 0.73 -8.63 -23.22
N THR A 252 1.30 -7.44 -23.04
CA THR A 252 0.51 -6.28 -22.57
C THR A 252 -0.40 -5.76 -23.69
N GLU A 253 -1.49 -5.09 -23.33
CA GLU A 253 -2.36 -4.38 -24.28
C GLU A 253 -1.56 -3.33 -25.10
N LEU A 254 -0.57 -2.69 -24.47
CA LEU A 254 0.34 -1.74 -25.14
C LEU A 254 1.20 -2.40 -26.23
N HIS A 255 1.57 -3.67 -26.09
CA HIS A 255 2.28 -4.42 -27.13
C HIS A 255 1.49 -4.47 -28.46
N PHE A 256 0.17 -4.47 -28.36
CA PHE A 256 -0.75 -4.42 -29.49
C PHE A 256 -1.17 -2.98 -29.87
N GLY A 257 -0.52 -1.96 -29.31
CA GLY A 257 -0.88 -0.54 -29.53
C GLY A 257 -2.21 -0.13 -28.91
N ARG A 258 -2.72 -0.89 -27.94
CA ARG A 258 -4.00 -0.63 -27.26
C ARG A 258 -3.76 -0.09 -25.85
N MET A 259 -4.68 0.74 -25.36
CA MET A 259 -4.68 1.19 -23.97
C MET A 259 -5.10 0.04 -23.03
N PRO A 260 -4.65 0.06 -21.76
CA PRO A 260 -5.09 -0.89 -20.74
C PRO A 260 -6.61 -0.98 -20.69
N ARG A 261 -7.13 -2.21 -20.67
CA ARG A 261 -8.57 -2.48 -20.78
C ARG A 261 -9.28 -2.26 -19.45
N PHE A 262 -10.32 -1.44 -19.45
CA PHE A 262 -11.17 -1.24 -18.28
C PHE A 262 -11.81 -2.56 -17.83
N GLN A 263 -11.61 -2.90 -16.54
CA GLN A 263 -12.15 -4.11 -15.91
C GLN A 263 -13.37 -3.85 -15.05
N GLY A 264 -13.48 -2.63 -14.52
CA GLY A 264 -14.56 -2.26 -13.63
C GLY A 264 -14.14 -1.18 -12.65
N PHE A 265 -15.11 -0.70 -11.90
CA PHE A 265 -14.89 0.27 -10.85
C PHE A 265 -15.72 -0.06 -9.61
N SER A 266 -15.26 0.39 -8.47
CA SER A 266 -16.00 0.48 -7.22
C SER A 266 -16.19 1.93 -6.83
N GLN A 267 -17.35 2.26 -6.28
CA GLN A 267 -17.65 3.61 -5.80
C GLN A 267 -18.09 3.57 -4.34
N ASN A 268 -17.76 4.62 -3.62
CA ASN A 268 -18.18 4.83 -2.25
C ASN A 268 -18.65 6.28 -2.10
N ILE A 269 -19.80 6.44 -1.46
CA ILE A 269 -20.37 7.74 -1.14
C ILE A 269 -20.42 7.84 0.38
N SER A 270 -19.73 8.83 0.92
CA SER A 270 -19.73 9.12 2.34
C SER A 270 -20.44 10.46 2.59
N TYR A 271 -21.42 10.43 3.48
CA TYR A 271 -22.13 11.61 3.91
C TYR A 271 -22.12 11.72 5.44
N THR A 272 -21.58 12.82 5.96
CA THR A 272 -21.53 13.09 7.39
C THR A 272 -22.70 14.00 7.79
N LEU A 273 -23.60 13.47 8.60
CA LEU A 273 -24.69 14.20 9.23
C LEU A 273 -24.21 14.84 10.53
N SER A 274 -24.18 16.17 10.61
CA SER A 274 -23.97 16.85 11.88
C SER A 274 -25.31 16.94 12.66
N PRO A 275 -25.26 16.96 14.00
CA PRO A 275 -26.47 17.10 14.83
C PRO A 275 -27.34 18.33 14.47
N GLU A 276 -26.71 19.43 14.06
CA GLU A 276 -27.39 20.65 13.61
C GLU A 276 -28.15 20.46 12.29
N LYS A 277 -27.58 19.71 11.35
CA LYS A 277 -28.27 19.37 10.11
C LYS A 277 -29.41 18.40 10.35
N ILE A 278 -29.27 17.51 11.31
CA ILE A 278 -30.34 16.59 11.74
C ILE A 278 -31.48 17.40 12.34
N LYS A 279 -31.21 18.36 13.25
CA LYS A 279 -32.22 19.26 13.80
C LYS A 279 -32.94 20.08 12.72
N LYS A 280 -32.22 20.63 11.74
CA LYS A 280 -32.82 21.35 10.61
C LYS A 280 -33.67 20.48 9.69
N LEU A 281 -33.42 19.17 9.62
CA LEU A 281 -34.19 18.21 8.83
C LEU A 281 -35.53 17.84 9.53
N PHE A 282 -35.49 17.77 10.89
CA PHE A 282 -36.66 17.40 11.69
C PHE A 282 -37.50 18.60 12.11
N ASN A 283 -36.91 19.81 12.28
CA ASN A 283 -37.65 21.03 12.59
C ASN A 283 -38.08 21.74 11.30
N ARG A 284 -39.08 21.19 10.63
CA ARG A 284 -39.68 21.74 9.39
C ARG A 284 -40.49 23.01 9.62
N GLU A 285 -40.79 23.37 10.89
CA GLU A 285 -41.66 24.50 11.24
C GLU A 285 -40.93 25.86 11.43
N GLU A 286 -39.58 25.92 11.43
CA GLU A 286 -38.82 27.17 11.55
C GLU A 286 -38.41 27.81 10.22
N ARG A 287 -39.06 27.51 9.11
CA ARG A 287 -38.66 27.98 7.77
C ARG A 287 -39.18 29.37 7.36
N ASP A 288 -39.92 30.04 8.21
CA ASP A 288 -40.55 31.31 7.82
C ASP A 288 -39.93 32.55 8.48
N ASN A 289 -38.67 32.58 8.82
CA ASN A 289 -37.98 33.77 9.27
C ASN A 289 -36.92 34.21 8.24
N PRO A 290 -37.17 35.27 7.43
CA PRO A 290 -36.25 35.67 6.34
C PRO A 290 -34.96 36.35 6.80
N ASN A 291 -34.69 36.45 8.09
CA ASN A 291 -33.54 37.19 8.63
C ASN A 291 -32.44 36.39 9.31
N ASP A 292 -32.47 35.04 9.29
CA ASP A 292 -31.41 34.23 9.89
C ASP A 292 -30.42 33.74 8.82
N SER A 293 -29.54 34.66 8.42
CA SER A 293 -28.34 34.32 7.66
C SER A 293 -27.24 33.89 8.64
N HIS A 294 -27.36 32.68 9.23
CA HIS A 294 -26.27 32.13 10.05
C HIS A 294 -25.23 31.44 9.18
N ASP A 295 -24.07 31.99 9.30
CA ASP A 295 -22.76 31.66 8.79
C ASP A 295 -22.32 30.23 9.20
N ASP A 296 -22.20 29.29 8.24
CA ASP A 296 -21.58 27.99 8.45
C ASP A 296 -20.05 28.08 8.26
N GLY A 297 -19.42 29.05 8.91
CA GLY A 297 -17.98 29.24 8.96
C GLY A 297 -17.31 28.38 10.02
N GLU A 298 -17.08 27.08 9.81
CA GLU A 298 -16.17 26.30 10.64
C GLU A 298 -14.90 25.90 9.90
N GLY A 299 -13.78 26.13 10.61
CA GLY A 299 -12.41 26.15 10.17
C GLY A 299 -11.93 24.86 9.49
N VAL A 300 -11.19 25.08 8.44
CA VAL A 300 -10.27 24.11 7.86
C VAL A 300 -8.90 24.38 8.44
N ASP A 301 -8.25 23.33 8.96
CA ASP A 301 -6.90 23.31 9.54
C ASP A 301 -5.92 24.30 8.91
N THR A 302 -5.38 25.19 9.75
CA THR A 302 -4.59 26.38 9.37
C THR A 302 -3.11 26.10 9.08
N ASN A 303 -2.69 24.84 8.95
CA ASN A 303 -1.26 24.51 8.81
C ASN A 303 -0.67 24.53 7.39
N ILE A 304 -1.37 25.07 6.40
CA ILE A 304 -0.89 25.18 5.01
C ILE A 304 -0.69 26.66 4.56
N GLU A 305 -0.91 27.63 5.45
CA GLU A 305 -1.00 29.04 5.07
C GLU A 305 0.34 29.71 4.68
N SER A 306 1.49 29.24 5.17
CA SER A 306 2.75 29.99 5.01
C SER A 306 3.39 29.91 3.61
N ASN A 307 3.03 28.93 2.76
CA ASN A 307 3.76 28.70 1.50
C ASN A 307 3.13 29.29 0.23
N ILE A 308 1.90 29.85 0.32
CA ILE A 308 1.21 30.39 -0.86
C ILE A 308 1.47 31.90 -1.03
N ASP A 309 1.55 32.63 0.05
CA ASP A 309 1.78 34.10 -0.02
C ASP A 309 3.21 34.43 -0.40
N ASP A 310 4.21 33.68 0.06
CA ASP A 310 5.63 33.85 -0.30
C ASP A 310 5.93 33.63 -1.79
N THR A 311 5.18 32.76 -2.47
CA THR A 311 5.41 32.47 -3.91
C THR A 311 4.74 33.50 -4.81
N LEU A 312 3.63 34.09 -4.40
CA LEU A 312 2.93 35.12 -5.18
C LEU A 312 3.61 36.49 -5.09
N GLU A 313 4.24 36.82 -3.96
CA GLU A 313 5.03 38.06 -3.82
C GLU A 313 6.35 38.00 -4.60
N LYS A 314 7.06 36.84 -4.60
CA LYS A 314 8.31 36.65 -5.37
C LYS A 314 8.09 36.71 -6.88
N GLY A 315 6.89 36.41 -7.38
CA GLY A 315 6.52 36.53 -8.80
C GLY A 315 6.28 37.97 -9.28
N LYS A 316 5.96 38.90 -8.37
CA LYS A 316 5.72 40.31 -8.73
C LYS A 316 6.98 41.19 -8.84
N HIS A 317 8.11 40.71 -8.32
CA HIS A 317 9.37 41.44 -8.35
C HIS A 317 10.32 41.06 -9.51
N LYS A 318 9.89 40.22 -10.45
CA LYS A 318 10.67 39.79 -11.64
C LYS A 318 9.97 40.04 -12.99
N ALA A 319 9.12 41.01 -13.07
CA ALA A 319 8.56 41.51 -14.34
C ALA A 319 8.87 42.98 -14.54
#